data_a33759dbe842820a2d80caa39bbc478e
#
_entry.id   a33759dbe842820a2d80caa39bbc478e
#
_cell.length_a   1.000
_cell.length_b   1.000
_cell.length_c   1.000
_cell.angle_alpha   90.00
_cell.angle_beta   90.00
_cell.angle_gamma   90.00
#
_symmetry.space_group_name_H-M   'P 1'
#
loop_
_entity.id
_entity.type
_entity.pdbx_description
1 polymer ?
#
loop_
_entity_poly.entity_id
_entity_poly.type
_entity_poly.pdbx_seq_one_letter_code
_entity_poly.pdbx_strand_id
1 'polypeptide(L)'
;MAAVPLNLSGMFDASPTPAPRSRERVENIPIDVIDNHPRNTTQVKESLLDPAFRESIAAVGVLQPVLVVPNNDAAGRYYLLAGHKRLLASKMCGREYVPAIIRKDLPPGLEGIYITDTNLQYGVKYMLPSEKCRTLWEQHQSIKEFRQYCRLHAGESSEIELGGKVIKFGHLEKTREVLAATYGLAAADVQRYLSLHTLNSTLFDFVDHRILAVSTAVHLAQLSDEWQLETARWIQGKKNSAQQAQRILALYQNDGDVKGIKDIIQGSQNKNRSRTTGSYKISRRVLNSCYPQFSSMSDKEIAQTLEAALKFYFASQPLENSEQRGYNGGEKAV
;
A
#
# COMPACT_ATOMS: atom_id res chain seq x y z
N MET A 1 -62.26 -39.15 -5.07
CA MET A 1 -60.93 -38.68 -5.40
C MET A 1 -60.09 -38.76 -4.13
N ALA A 2 -59.20 -39.73 -4.07
CA ALA A 2 -58.37 -39.96 -2.91
C ALA A 2 -57.15 -39.03 -2.92
N ALA A 3 -56.90 -38.29 -1.84
CA ALA A 3 -55.77 -37.40 -1.70
C ALA A 3 -54.49 -38.24 -1.60
N VAL A 4 -53.51 -37.96 -2.48
CA VAL A 4 -52.18 -38.54 -2.42
C VAL A 4 -51.39 -37.82 -1.34
N PRO A 5 -50.84 -38.52 -0.31
CA PRO A 5 -50.05 -37.87 0.69
C PRO A 5 -48.72 -37.41 0.10
N LEU A 6 -48.42 -36.13 0.22
CA LEU A 6 -47.12 -35.55 -0.09
C LEU A 6 -46.07 -36.08 0.88
N ASN A 7 -45.17 -36.93 0.39
CA ASN A 7 -44.03 -37.43 1.17
C ASN A 7 -42.91 -36.37 1.16
N LEU A 8 -42.80 -35.61 2.25
CA LEU A 8 -41.81 -34.56 2.46
C LEU A 8 -40.47 -35.08 3.04
N SER A 9 -40.31 -36.41 3.21
CA SER A 9 -39.10 -36.99 3.84
C SER A 9 -37.85 -36.96 2.97
N GLY A 10 -37.94 -36.58 1.68
CA GLY A 10 -36.78 -36.41 0.77
C GLY A 10 -36.24 -34.99 0.64
N MET A 11 -36.83 -34.00 1.30
CA MET A 11 -36.42 -32.58 1.17
C MET A 11 -35.40 -32.13 2.23
N PHE A 12 -35.08 -32.97 3.17
CA PHE A 12 -34.00 -32.74 4.15
C PHE A 12 -32.92 -33.79 4.00
N ASP A 13 -32.36 -33.93 2.81
CA ASP A 13 -31.04 -34.52 2.71
C ASP A 13 -30.11 -33.60 3.48
N ALA A 14 -29.80 -34.03 4.71
CA ALA A 14 -28.79 -33.42 5.52
C ALA A 14 -27.47 -33.52 4.77
N SER A 15 -27.09 -32.43 4.12
CA SER A 15 -25.68 -32.21 3.81
C SER A 15 -24.92 -32.57 5.09
N PRO A 16 -23.84 -33.37 5.02
CA PRO A 16 -23.12 -33.76 6.21
C PRO A 16 -22.74 -32.47 6.95
N THR A 17 -23.34 -32.30 8.13
CA THR A 17 -22.99 -31.21 9.04
C THR A 17 -21.49 -31.29 9.19
N PRO A 18 -20.71 -30.23 8.83
CA PRO A 18 -19.27 -30.28 9.02
C PRO A 18 -19.02 -30.66 10.47
N ALA A 19 -18.19 -31.69 10.69
CA ALA A 19 -17.87 -32.20 12.02
C ALA A 19 -17.59 -30.98 12.91
N PRO A 20 -18.19 -30.95 14.15
CA PRO A 20 -18.02 -29.78 15.00
C PRO A 20 -16.54 -29.53 15.17
N ARG A 21 -16.07 -28.35 14.66
CA ARG A 21 -14.70 -27.90 14.88
C ARG A 21 -14.45 -28.11 16.37
N SER A 22 -13.44 -28.87 16.72
CA SER A 22 -13.09 -29.16 18.10
C SER A 22 -13.25 -27.86 18.90
N ARG A 23 -14.12 -27.85 19.93
CA ARG A 23 -14.42 -26.61 20.69
C ARG A 23 -13.08 -26.06 21.15
N GLU A 24 -12.62 -25.00 20.53
CA GLU A 24 -11.36 -24.35 20.87
C GLU A 24 -11.47 -23.93 22.33
N ARG A 25 -10.57 -24.45 23.14
CA ARG A 25 -10.58 -24.16 24.57
C ARG A 25 -10.06 -22.77 24.79
N VAL A 26 -10.88 -21.92 25.40
CA VAL A 26 -10.47 -20.59 25.83
C VAL A 26 -9.82 -20.69 27.19
N GLU A 27 -8.63 -20.21 27.35
CA GLU A 27 -7.86 -20.18 28.58
C GLU A 27 -7.52 -18.74 28.96
N ASN A 28 -7.53 -18.42 30.27
CA ASN A 28 -7.04 -17.12 30.73
C ASN A 28 -5.53 -17.19 30.90
N ILE A 29 -4.81 -16.43 30.10
CA ILE A 29 -3.35 -16.40 30.10
C ILE A 29 -2.88 -15.08 30.72
N PRO A 30 -1.84 -15.10 31.59
CA PRO A 30 -1.21 -13.87 32.07
C PRO A 30 -0.70 -13.04 30.89
N ILE A 31 -0.92 -11.73 30.95
CA ILE A 31 -0.58 -10.84 29.83
C ILE A 31 0.94 -10.68 29.66
N ASP A 32 1.69 -10.82 30.72
CA ASP A 32 3.15 -10.68 30.78
C ASP A 32 3.92 -11.84 30.11
N VAL A 33 3.27 -12.99 29.93
CA VAL A 33 3.87 -14.13 29.19
C VAL A 33 3.52 -14.14 27.69
N ILE A 34 2.81 -13.13 27.21
CA ILE A 34 2.45 -13.00 25.79
C ILE A 34 3.39 -12.00 25.11
N ASP A 35 4.21 -12.51 24.19
CA ASP A 35 5.16 -11.75 23.39
C ASP A 35 4.59 -11.40 22.00
N ASN A 36 5.17 -10.35 21.39
CA ASN A 36 4.92 -10.08 19.99
C ASN A 36 5.62 -11.14 19.12
N HIS A 37 4.90 -11.66 18.14
CA HIS A 37 5.48 -12.62 17.20
C HIS A 37 6.57 -11.95 16.33
N PRO A 38 7.74 -12.59 16.09
CA PRO A 38 8.84 -11.99 15.29
C PRO A 38 8.42 -11.58 13.87
N ARG A 39 7.49 -12.33 13.26
CA ARG A 39 6.92 -12.00 11.92
C ARG A 39 5.94 -10.82 11.94
N ASN A 40 5.53 -10.32 13.11
CA ASN A 40 4.63 -9.18 13.19
C ASN A 40 5.40 -7.87 12.99
N THR A 41 5.34 -7.34 11.78
CA THR A 41 5.99 -6.08 11.40
C THR A 41 5.17 -4.85 11.76
N THR A 42 3.90 -5.01 12.15
CA THR A 42 2.97 -3.92 12.45
C THR A 42 2.80 -3.79 13.97
N GLN A 43 3.27 -2.68 14.53
CA GLN A 43 3.04 -2.38 15.95
C GLN A 43 1.81 -1.50 16.11
N VAL A 44 0.89 -1.93 16.98
CA VAL A 44 -0.25 -1.09 17.38
C VAL A 44 0.26 -0.05 18.37
N LYS A 45 0.16 1.24 17.99
CA LYS A 45 0.52 2.36 18.86
C LYS A 45 -0.65 2.69 19.78
N GLU A 46 -0.35 3.03 21.04
CA GLU A 46 -1.36 3.44 22.04
C GLU A 46 -2.18 4.65 21.57
N SER A 47 -1.54 5.60 20.89
CA SER A 47 -2.18 6.79 20.34
C SER A 47 -3.23 6.51 19.25
N LEU A 48 -3.22 5.31 18.66
CA LEU A 48 -4.18 4.89 17.64
C LEU A 48 -5.30 4.02 18.21
N LEU A 49 -5.31 3.78 19.52
CA LEU A 49 -6.37 3.03 20.17
C LEU A 49 -7.56 3.96 20.45
N ASP A 50 -8.73 3.59 19.94
CA ASP A 50 -9.96 4.31 20.20
C ASP A 50 -10.26 4.34 21.73
N PRO A 51 -10.45 5.51 22.34
CA PRO A 51 -10.82 5.62 23.76
C PRO A 51 -12.04 4.80 24.12
N ALA A 52 -13.09 4.81 23.29
CA ALA A 52 -14.32 4.03 23.53
C ALA A 52 -14.05 2.52 23.54
N PHE A 53 -13.14 2.04 22.68
CA PHE A 53 -12.72 0.64 22.69
C PHE A 53 -11.97 0.28 23.98
N ARG A 54 -11.10 1.16 24.46
CA ARG A 54 -10.39 0.97 25.74
C ARG A 54 -11.37 0.94 26.92
N GLU A 55 -12.31 1.89 26.95
CA GLU A 55 -13.35 1.95 27.99
C GLU A 55 -14.22 0.68 28.01
N SER A 56 -14.59 0.17 26.84
CA SER A 56 -15.31 -1.10 26.72
C SER A 56 -14.51 -2.27 27.33
N ILE A 57 -13.20 -2.35 27.03
CA ILE A 57 -12.33 -3.40 27.62
C ILE A 57 -12.19 -3.19 29.13
N ALA A 58 -12.14 -1.96 29.63
CA ALA A 58 -12.10 -1.69 31.05
C ALA A 58 -13.39 -2.14 31.78
N ALA A 59 -14.55 -1.89 31.17
CA ALA A 59 -15.85 -2.18 31.77
C ALA A 59 -16.20 -3.68 31.73
N VAL A 60 -16.15 -4.30 30.56
CA VAL A 60 -16.66 -5.68 30.36
C VAL A 60 -15.55 -6.73 30.10
N GLY A 61 -14.32 -6.29 29.92
CA GLY A 61 -13.22 -7.19 29.56
C GLY A 61 -13.14 -7.52 28.07
N VAL A 62 -12.31 -8.49 27.77
CA VAL A 62 -12.11 -8.99 26.40
C VAL A 62 -13.15 -10.08 26.13
N LEU A 63 -14.19 -9.75 25.38
CA LEU A 63 -15.25 -10.70 25.01
C LEU A 63 -14.79 -11.69 23.93
N GLN A 64 -13.96 -11.27 23.03
CA GLN A 64 -13.43 -12.10 21.96
C GLN A 64 -11.98 -12.48 22.26
N PRO A 65 -11.65 -13.76 22.47
CA PRO A 65 -10.31 -14.20 22.85
C PRO A 65 -9.23 -13.75 21.89
N VAL A 66 -8.02 -13.53 22.39
CA VAL A 66 -6.82 -13.38 21.54
C VAL A 66 -6.37 -14.74 21.03
N LEU A 67 -5.64 -14.78 19.94
CA LEU A 67 -5.08 -16.01 19.37
C LEU A 67 -3.58 -16.04 19.62
N VAL A 68 -3.08 -17.14 20.22
CA VAL A 68 -1.68 -17.29 20.57
C VAL A 68 -1.14 -18.68 20.17
N VAL A 69 0.18 -18.76 19.98
CA VAL A 69 0.91 -20.03 19.84
C VAL A 69 1.98 -20.13 20.93
N PRO A 70 2.38 -21.34 21.37
CA PRO A 70 3.51 -21.49 22.26
C PRO A 70 4.78 -20.89 21.65
N ASN A 71 5.56 -20.21 22.48
CA ASN A 71 6.88 -19.77 22.10
C ASN A 71 7.87 -20.93 22.29
N ASN A 72 8.35 -21.51 21.19
CA ASN A 72 9.25 -22.66 21.24
C ASN A 72 10.64 -22.30 21.81
N ASP A 73 11.01 -21.01 21.76
CA ASP A 73 12.32 -20.51 22.27
C ASP A 73 12.29 -20.23 23.77
N ALA A 74 11.08 -20.10 24.37
CA ALA A 74 10.91 -19.76 25.78
C ALA A 74 9.72 -20.53 26.40
N ALA A 75 10.03 -21.56 27.19
CA ALA A 75 9.02 -22.39 27.81
C ALA A 75 8.05 -21.56 28.68
N GLY A 76 6.77 -21.81 28.53
CA GLY A 76 5.71 -21.12 29.27
C GLY A 76 5.33 -19.73 28.74
N ARG A 77 5.94 -19.29 27.66
CA ARG A 77 5.56 -18.05 26.95
C ARG A 77 4.83 -18.34 25.66
N TYR A 78 4.16 -17.33 25.14
CA TYR A 78 3.33 -17.43 23.93
C TYR A 78 3.63 -16.29 22.99
N TYR A 79 3.53 -16.53 21.68
CA TYR A 79 3.50 -15.49 20.67
C TYR A 79 2.07 -15.14 20.29
N LEU A 80 1.78 -13.83 20.23
CA LEU A 80 0.48 -13.32 19.81
C LEU A 80 0.35 -13.38 18.27
N LEU A 81 -0.69 -14.08 17.78
CA LEU A 81 -1.02 -14.14 16.35
C LEU A 81 -2.10 -13.11 15.97
N ALA A 82 -3.15 -13.00 16.81
CA ALA A 82 -4.26 -12.07 16.55
C ALA A 82 -4.80 -11.44 17.83
N GLY A 83 -5.31 -10.21 17.74
CA GLY A 83 -5.88 -9.49 18.87
C GLY A 83 -4.94 -8.46 19.50
N HIS A 84 -3.97 -7.94 18.76
CA HIS A 84 -2.98 -6.96 19.24
C HIS A 84 -3.62 -5.73 19.93
N LYS A 85 -4.71 -5.17 19.36
CA LYS A 85 -5.44 -4.05 20.00
C LYS A 85 -6.08 -4.47 21.32
N ARG A 86 -6.63 -5.68 21.40
CA ARG A 86 -7.26 -6.22 22.62
C ARG A 86 -6.22 -6.43 23.73
N LEU A 87 -5.08 -7.03 23.39
CA LEU A 87 -3.98 -7.22 24.33
C LEU A 87 -3.43 -5.88 24.83
N LEU A 88 -3.20 -4.90 23.91
CA LEU A 88 -2.72 -3.58 24.28
C LEU A 88 -3.71 -2.85 25.19
N ALA A 89 -4.99 -2.82 24.82
CA ALA A 89 -6.03 -2.21 25.67
C ALA A 89 -6.12 -2.85 27.05
N SER A 90 -5.99 -4.19 27.14
CA SER A 90 -5.96 -4.91 28.40
C SER A 90 -4.78 -4.51 29.28
N LYS A 91 -3.58 -4.37 28.70
CA LYS A 91 -2.38 -3.85 29.40
C LYS A 91 -2.62 -2.42 29.93
N MET A 92 -3.18 -1.53 29.09
CA MET A 92 -3.47 -0.15 29.48
C MET A 92 -4.53 -0.04 30.58
N CYS A 93 -5.44 -1.01 30.67
CA CYS A 93 -6.47 -1.09 31.70
C CYS A 93 -5.99 -1.81 32.98
N GLY A 94 -4.71 -2.20 33.07
CA GLY A 94 -4.14 -2.88 34.23
C GLY A 94 -4.69 -4.28 34.46
N ARG A 95 -5.16 -4.97 33.41
CA ARG A 95 -5.61 -6.37 33.53
C ARG A 95 -4.40 -7.29 33.60
N GLU A 96 -4.48 -8.29 34.48
CA GLU A 96 -3.42 -9.30 34.64
C GLU A 96 -3.56 -10.44 33.64
N TYR A 97 -4.79 -10.78 33.22
CA TYR A 97 -5.12 -11.90 32.36
C TYR A 97 -5.94 -11.49 31.16
N VAL A 98 -5.81 -12.25 30.08
CA VAL A 98 -6.62 -12.11 28.87
C VAL A 98 -7.13 -13.47 28.42
N PRO A 99 -8.41 -13.60 27.99
CA PRO A 99 -8.90 -14.85 27.40
C PRO A 99 -8.18 -15.08 26.06
N ALA A 100 -7.64 -16.28 25.90
CA ALA A 100 -6.84 -16.66 24.74
C ALA A 100 -7.22 -18.05 24.23
N ILE A 101 -7.10 -18.25 22.94
CA ILE A 101 -7.13 -19.55 22.27
C ILE A 101 -5.69 -19.91 21.94
N ILE A 102 -5.23 -21.05 22.48
CA ILE A 102 -3.89 -21.57 22.22
C ILE A 102 -3.95 -22.49 21.01
N ARG A 103 -3.27 -22.10 19.93
CA ARG A 103 -3.06 -22.95 18.76
C ARG A 103 -1.74 -23.69 18.90
N LYS A 104 -1.78 -25.00 18.71
CA LYS A 104 -0.59 -25.87 18.68
C LYS A 104 -0.50 -26.48 17.30
N ASP A 105 0.72 -26.77 16.88
CA ASP A 105 0.99 -27.55 15.66
C ASP A 105 0.37 -26.93 14.39
N LEU A 106 0.50 -25.60 14.24
CA LEU A 106 0.02 -24.94 13.04
C LEU A 106 0.86 -25.33 11.82
N PRO A 107 0.22 -25.61 10.67
CA PRO A 107 0.91 -25.80 9.42
C PRO A 107 1.80 -24.59 9.05
N PRO A 108 2.96 -24.83 8.39
CA PRO A 108 3.83 -23.76 7.91
C PRO A 108 3.07 -22.70 7.13
N GLY A 109 3.37 -21.44 7.38
CA GLY A 109 2.71 -20.28 6.77
C GLY A 109 1.43 -19.83 7.47
N LEU A 110 0.73 -20.71 8.22
CA LEU A 110 -0.56 -20.36 8.82
C LEU A 110 -0.42 -19.28 9.92
N GLU A 111 0.65 -19.30 10.69
CA GLU A 111 0.96 -18.25 11.67
C GLU A 111 1.05 -16.87 11.04
N GLY A 112 1.84 -16.75 9.98
CA GLY A 112 1.99 -15.48 9.26
C GLY A 112 0.68 -15.00 8.63
N ILE A 113 -0.17 -15.94 8.19
CA ILE A 113 -1.52 -15.63 7.70
C ILE A 113 -2.37 -15.01 8.79
N TYR A 114 -2.44 -15.60 9.99
CA TYR A 114 -3.21 -15.06 11.11
C TYR A 114 -2.72 -13.68 11.56
N ILE A 115 -1.39 -13.48 11.62
CA ILE A 115 -0.78 -12.19 12.00
C ILE A 115 -1.17 -11.08 11.03
N THR A 116 -1.09 -11.35 9.75
CA THR A 116 -1.25 -10.33 8.72
C THR A 116 -2.72 -10.11 8.33
N ASP A 117 -3.56 -11.13 8.40
CA ASP A 117 -4.97 -11.05 8.00
C ASP A 117 -5.73 -9.97 8.79
N THR A 118 -5.60 -9.98 10.12
CA THR A 118 -6.26 -8.98 10.98
C THR A 118 -5.80 -7.55 10.63
N ASN A 119 -4.51 -7.36 10.34
CA ASN A 119 -3.96 -6.06 9.97
C ASN A 119 -4.53 -5.59 8.62
N LEU A 120 -4.63 -6.48 7.64
CA LEU A 120 -5.13 -6.18 6.30
C LEU A 120 -6.64 -5.90 6.29
N GLN A 121 -7.44 -6.66 7.06
CA GLN A 121 -8.89 -6.47 7.12
C GLN A 121 -9.29 -5.07 7.58
N TYR A 122 -8.65 -4.58 8.65
CA TYR A 122 -9.05 -3.33 9.31
C TYR A 122 -8.16 -2.13 8.96
N GLY A 123 -6.99 -2.36 8.38
CA GLY A 123 -5.96 -1.36 8.25
C GLY A 123 -5.50 -1.00 6.84
N VAL A 124 -5.76 -1.84 5.83
CA VAL A 124 -5.14 -1.69 4.51
C VAL A 124 -5.31 -0.31 3.85
N LYS A 125 -6.42 0.37 4.11
CA LYS A 125 -6.70 1.72 3.58
C LYS A 125 -5.90 2.81 4.28
N TYR A 126 -5.55 2.59 5.55
CA TYR A 126 -4.91 3.58 6.42
C TYR A 126 -3.41 3.31 6.61
N MET A 127 -2.92 2.18 6.13
CA MET A 127 -1.50 1.83 6.18
C MET A 127 -0.66 2.78 5.32
N LEU A 128 0.52 3.12 5.83
CA LEU A 128 1.56 3.74 5.03
C LEU A 128 1.98 2.78 3.90
N PRO A 129 2.47 3.29 2.77
CA PRO A 129 2.98 2.47 1.68
C PRO A 129 3.99 1.41 2.12
N SER A 130 4.93 1.75 3.02
CA SER A 130 5.92 0.83 3.57
C SER A 130 5.27 -0.28 4.40
N GLU A 131 4.32 0.05 5.28
CA GLU A 131 3.58 -0.92 6.08
C GLU A 131 2.75 -1.86 5.19
N LYS A 132 2.07 -1.29 4.20
CA LYS A 132 1.27 -2.04 3.24
C LYS A 132 2.13 -3.03 2.44
N CYS A 133 3.31 -2.59 1.99
CA CYS A 133 4.26 -3.45 1.30
C CYS A 133 4.67 -4.64 2.18
N ARG A 134 5.14 -4.38 3.41
CA ARG A 134 5.61 -5.44 4.33
C ARG A 134 4.50 -6.42 4.66
N THR A 135 3.30 -5.91 5.00
CA THR A 135 2.18 -6.76 5.37
C THR A 135 1.69 -7.62 4.20
N LEU A 136 1.56 -7.04 3.00
CA LEU A 136 1.18 -7.79 1.79
C LEU A 136 2.26 -8.80 1.38
N TRP A 137 3.54 -8.46 1.52
CA TRP A 137 4.65 -9.37 1.24
C TRP A 137 4.64 -10.56 2.20
N GLU A 138 4.53 -10.32 3.51
CA GLU A 138 4.47 -11.37 4.52
C GLU A 138 3.27 -12.29 4.29
N GLN A 139 2.09 -11.72 4.03
CA GLN A 139 0.90 -12.49 3.72
C GLN A 139 1.07 -13.34 2.45
N HIS A 140 1.67 -12.76 1.42
CA HIS A 140 1.94 -13.47 0.17
C HIS A 140 2.90 -14.65 0.36
N GLN A 141 3.98 -14.48 1.13
CA GLN A 141 4.91 -15.57 1.44
C GLN A 141 4.25 -16.65 2.30
N SER A 142 3.52 -16.24 3.33
CA SER A 142 2.80 -17.15 4.24
C SER A 142 1.78 -18.01 3.49
N ILE A 143 1.02 -17.43 2.56
CA ILE A 143 0.10 -18.19 1.70
C ILE A 143 0.88 -19.17 0.80
N LYS A 144 2.04 -18.79 0.26
CA LYS A 144 2.86 -19.71 -0.53
C LYS A 144 3.37 -20.89 0.28
N GLU A 145 3.89 -20.63 1.49
CA GLU A 145 4.35 -21.67 2.43
C GLU A 145 3.21 -22.65 2.75
N PHE A 146 2.03 -22.11 3.10
CA PHE A 146 0.86 -22.93 3.41
C PHE A 146 0.40 -23.77 2.20
N ARG A 147 0.34 -23.17 1.01
CA ARG A 147 0.01 -23.91 -0.23
C ARG A 147 1.01 -25.02 -0.55
N GLN A 148 2.29 -24.80 -0.28
CA GLN A 148 3.32 -25.83 -0.44
C GLN A 148 3.09 -26.98 0.55
N TYR A 149 2.81 -26.67 1.82
CA TYR A 149 2.47 -27.65 2.82
C TYR A 149 1.28 -28.51 2.39
N CYS A 150 0.16 -27.91 1.99
CA CYS A 150 -1.03 -28.61 1.52
C CYS A 150 -0.77 -29.53 0.30
N ARG A 151 0.14 -29.14 -0.58
CA ARG A 151 0.52 -30.01 -1.72
C ARG A 151 1.27 -31.27 -1.29
N LEU A 152 2.09 -31.15 -0.25
CA LEU A 152 2.89 -32.28 0.27
C LEU A 152 2.06 -33.21 1.14
N HIS A 153 0.99 -32.70 1.75
CA HIS A 153 0.10 -33.42 2.64
C HIS A 153 -1.28 -33.58 1.98
N ALA A 154 -1.31 -34.26 0.83
CA ALA A 154 -2.54 -34.50 0.08
C ALA A 154 -3.57 -35.25 0.94
N GLY A 155 -4.69 -34.61 1.26
CA GLY A 155 -5.75 -35.09 2.15
C GLY A 155 -6.06 -34.17 3.31
N GLU A 156 -5.21 -33.22 3.62
CA GLU A 156 -5.51 -32.15 4.57
C GLU A 156 -6.30 -31.02 3.90
N SER A 157 -7.11 -30.31 4.70
CA SER A 157 -7.92 -29.20 4.18
C SER A 157 -7.04 -28.09 3.63
N SER A 158 -7.19 -27.79 2.35
CA SER A 158 -6.55 -26.64 1.69
C SER A 158 -7.39 -25.37 1.84
N GLU A 159 -8.24 -25.31 2.85
CA GLU A 159 -9.13 -24.19 3.13
C GLU A 159 -8.59 -23.36 4.28
N ILE A 160 -8.59 -22.04 4.13
CA ILE A 160 -8.32 -21.09 5.22
C ILE A 160 -9.36 -19.99 5.23
N GLU A 161 -9.57 -19.40 6.38
CA GLU A 161 -10.35 -18.18 6.50
C GLU A 161 -9.44 -16.95 6.34
N LEU A 162 -9.74 -16.13 5.32
CA LEU A 162 -9.06 -14.88 5.03
C LEU A 162 -10.09 -13.77 4.82
N GLY A 163 -9.91 -12.63 5.48
CA GLY A 163 -10.85 -11.50 5.33
C GLY A 163 -12.29 -11.86 5.71
N GLY A 164 -12.50 -12.81 6.64
CA GLY A 164 -13.82 -13.33 7.00
C GLY A 164 -14.47 -14.22 5.93
N LYS A 165 -13.69 -14.67 4.93
CA LYS A 165 -14.15 -15.59 3.87
C LYS A 165 -13.34 -16.87 3.88
N VAL A 166 -14.01 -18.01 3.72
CA VAL A 166 -13.33 -19.28 3.52
C VAL A 166 -12.80 -19.36 2.09
N ILE A 167 -11.50 -19.47 1.96
CA ILE A 167 -10.80 -19.56 0.68
C ILE A 167 -10.29 -20.99 0.52
N LYS A 168 -10.69 -21.62 -0.57
CA LYS A 168 -10.16 -22.92 -1.00
C LYS A 168 -9.01 -22.65 -1.98
N PHE A 169 -7.80 -23.04 -1.60
CA PHE A 169 -6.67 -22.92 -2.51
C PHE A 169 -6.71 -23.99 -3.60
N GLY A 170 -7.35 -23.65 -4.73
CA GLY A 170 -7.21 -24.40 -5.96
C GLY A 170 -5.77 -24.30 -6.54
N HIS A 171 -5.40 -25.25 -7.38
CA HIS A 171 -4.04 -25.30 -7.97
C HIS A 171 -3.71 -24.14 -8.93
N LEU A 172 -4.70 -23.37 -9.39
CA LEU A 172 -4.58 -22.45 -10.52
C LEU A 172 -4.62 -20.96 -10.15
N GLU A 173 -5.16 -20.58 -9.00
CA GLU A 173 -5.28 -19.16 -8.66
C GLU A 173 -3.94 -18.56 -8.21
N LYS A 174 -3.60 -17.40 -8.78
CA LYS A 174 -2.39 -16.67 -8.36
C LYS A 174 -2.63 -16.02 -7.00
N THR A 175 -1.68 -16.18 -6.08
CA THR A 175 -1.78 -15.65 -4.71
C THR A 175 -2.12 -14.16 -4.68
N ARG A 176 -1.59 -13.35 -5.61
CA ARG A 176 -1.91 -11.92 -5.71
C ARG A 176 -3.39 -11.65 -6.04
N GLU A 177 -4.02 -12.51 -6.82
CA GLU A 177 -5.44 -12.38 -7.19
C GLU A 177 -6.33 -12.71 -5.99
N VAL A 178 -5.96 -13.75 -5.23
CA VAL A 178 -6.58 -14.08 -3.95
C VAL A 178 -6.51 -12.90 -2.98
N LEU A 179 -5.33 -12.31 -2.78
CA LEU A 179 -5.13 -11.15 -1.92
C LEU A 179 -5.96 -9.94 -2.38
N ALA A 180 -5.98 -9.67 -3.68
CA ALA A 180 -6.74 -8.57 -4.26
C ALA A 180 -8.24 -8.73 -3.98
N ALA A 181 -8.80 -9.91 -4.27
CA ALA A 181 -10.21 -10.21 -4.04
C ALA A 181 -10.59 -10.20 -2.56
N THR A 182 -9.72 -10.71 -1.68
CA THR A 182 -9.97 -10.80 -0.24
C THR A 182 -10.03 -9.41 0.41
N TYR A 183 -9.09 -8.54 0.08
CA TYR A 183 -8.95 -7.24 0.76
C TYR A 183 -9.49 -6.06 -0.05
N GLY A 184 -10.18 -6.31 -1.16
CA GLY A 184 -10.79 -5.28 -1.99
C GLY A 184 -9.77 -4.35 -2.66
N LEU A 185 -8.62 -4.91 -3.07
CA LEU A 185 -7.55 -4.21 -3.77
C LEU A 185 -7.56 -4.56 -5.26
N ALA A 186 -7.01 -3.68 -6.10
CA ALA A 186 -6.73 -4.06 -7.48
C ALA A 186 -5.51 -4.99 -7.54
N ALA A 187 -5.55 -6.05 -8.35
CA ALA A 187 -4.44 -7.00 -8.50
C ALA A 187 -3.14 -6.30 -8.96
N ALA A 188 -3.25 -5.24 -9.76
CA ALA A 188 -2.12 -4.41 -10.17
C ALA A 188 -1.48 -3.66 -8.99
N ASP A 189 -2.30 -3.20 -8.02
CA ASP A 189 -1.78 -2.52 -6.82
C ASP A 189 -1.08 -3.51 -5.89
N VAL A 190 -1.68 -4.70 -5.68
CA VAL A 190 -1.01 -5.78 -4.94
C VAL A 190 0.35 -6.08 -5.57
N GLN A 191 0.41 -6.22 -6.91
CA GLN A 191 1.67 -6.48 -7.61
C GLN A 191 2.70 -5.35 -7.41
N ARG A 192 2.27 -4.08 -7.47
CA ARG A 192 3.16 -2.93 -7.21
C ARG A 192 3.74 -2.98 -5.80
N TYR A 193 2.91 -3.20 -4.79
CA TYR A 193 3.38 -3.30 -3.40
C TYR A 193 4.30 -4.50 -3.19
N LEU A 194 3.99 -5.66 -3.78
CA LEU A 194 4.89 -6.83 -3.72
C LEU A 194 6.26 -6.55 -4.38
N SER A 195 6.29 -5.73 -5.44
CA SER A 195 7.54 -5.36 -6.10
C SER A 195 8.40 -4.38 -5.30
N LEU A 196 7.85 -3.75 -4.26
CA LEU A 196 8.60 -2.82 -3.40
C LEU A 196 9.38 -3.52 -2.28
N HIS A 197 9.27 -4.82 -2.10
CA HIS A 197 9.85 -5.53 -0.94
C HIS A 197 11.38 -5.39 -0.83
N THR A 198 12.07 -5.11 -1.93
CA THR A 198 13.52 -4.85 -2.00
C THR A 198 13.89 -3.38 -1.88
N LEU A 199 12.91 -2.49 -1.68
CA LEU A 199 13.17 -1.06 -1.61
C LEU A 199 13.85 -0.72 -0.27
N ASN A 200 14.89 0.10 -0.34
CA ASN A 200 15.62 0.60 0.83
C ASN A 200 14.73 1.45 1.75
N SER A 201 14.99 1.42 3.06
CA SER A 201 14.22 2.16 4.06
C SER A 201 14.17 3.67 3.79
N THR A 202 15.27 4.27 3.36
CA THR A 202 15.33 5.72 3.03
C THR A 202 14.41 6.08 1.86
N LEU A 203 14.35 5.22 0.84
CA LEU A 203 13.42 5.42 -0.27
C LEU A 203 11.97 5.16 0.13
N PHE A 204 11.73 4.21 1.06
CA PHE A 204 10.40 4.03 1.64
C PHE A 204 9.94 5.26 2.41
N ASP A 205 10.81 5.93 3.18
CA ASP A 205 10.47 7.17 3.85
C ASP A 205 10.02 8.26 2.85
N PHE A 206 10.66 8.32 1.69
CA PHE A 206 10.21 9.25 0.63
C PHE A 206 8.85 8.86 0.04
N VAL A 207 8.55 7.56 -0.06
CA VAL A 207 7.23 7.09 -0.51
C VAL A 207 6.16 7.40 0.53
N ASP A 208 6.43 7.16 1.81
CA ASP A 208 5.51 7.40 2.92
C ASP A 208 5.18 8.89 3.08
N HIS A 209 6.17 9.77 2.85
CA HIS A 209 6.00 11.22 2.85
C HIS A 209 5.49 11.79 1.50
N ARG A 210 5.11 10.94 0.54
CA ARG A 210 4.61 11.33 -0.79
C ARG A 210 5.59 12.17 -1.63
N ILE A 211 6.87 12.12 -1.32
CA ILE A 211 7.95 12.72 -2.12
C ILE A 211 8.20 11.87 -3.37
N LEU A 212 8.14 10.55 -3.21
CA LEU A 212 8.28 9.56 -4.27
C LEU A 212 6.95 8.82 -4.50
N ALA A 213 6.48 8.77 -5.74
CA ALA A 213 5.28 8.01 -6.06
C ALA A 213 5.56 6.49 -6.03
N VAL A 214 4.59 5.69 -5.59
CA VAL A 214 4.68 4.21 -5.56
C VAL A 214 5.10 3.64 -6.92
N SER A 215 4.51 4.16 -8.02
CA SER A 215 4.84 3.73 -9.38
C SER A 215 6.30 4.01 -9.78
N THR A 216 6.86 5.10 -9.27
CA THR A 216 8.27 5.46 -9.47
C THR A 216 9.18 4.56 -8.65
N ALA A 217 8.81 4.30 -7.40
CA ALA A 217 9.56 3.44 -6.47
C ALA A 217 9.70 2.00 -6.98
N VAL A 218 8.71 1.47 -7.72
CA VAL A 218 8.78 0.13 -8.35
C VAL A 218 9.97 0.00 -9.32
N HIS A 219 10.34 1.07 -10.01
CA HIS A 219 11.53 1.04 -10.87
C HIS A 219 12.82 1.04 -10.03
N LEU A 220 12.85 1.82 -8.94
CA LEU A 220 14.01 1.92 -8.06
C LEU A 220 14.22 0.66 -7.21
N ALA A 221 13.16 -0.07 -6.88
CA ALA A 221 13.24 -1.33 -6.13
C ALA A 221 13.98 -2.45 -6.89
N GLN A 222 14.21 -2.30 -8.20
CA GLN A 222 14.97 -3.24 -9.02
C GLN A 222 16.50 -2.98 -9.01
N LEU A 223 16.92 -1.88 -8.38
CA LEU A 223 18.32 -1.51 -8.25
C LEU A 223 18.96 -2.24 -7.06
N SER A 224 20.28 -2.39 -7.08
CA SER A 224 21.02 -2.83 -5.89
C SER A 224 20.97 -1.79 -4.77
N ASP A 225 21.26 -2.20 -3.53
CA ASP A 225 21.23 -1.31 -2.35
C ASP A 225 22.14 -0.09 -2.52
N GLU A 226 23.31 -0.25 -3.11
CA GLU A 226 24.24 0.85 -3.41
C GLU A 226 23.58 1.91 -4.32
N TRP A 227 22.97 1.45 -5.41
CA TRP A 227 22.29 2.32 -6.36
C TRP A 227 21.06 3.00 -5.75
N GLN A 228 20.33 2.29 -4.91
CA GLN A 228 19.19 2.84 -4.17
C GLN A 228 19.64 3.94 -3.21
N LEU A 229 20.71 3.72 -2.43
CA LEU A 229 21.26 4.69 -1.50
C LEU A 229 21.77 5.95 -2.22
N GLU A 230 22.49 5.78 -3.32
CA GLU A 230 22.97 6.91 -4.12
C GLU A 230 21.81 7.69 -4.74
N THR A 231 20.79 6.99 -5.25
CA THR A 231 19.57 7.62 -5.75
C THR A 231 18.88 8.43 -4.64
N ALA A 232 18.79 7.90 -3.43
CA ALA A 232 18.19 8.58 -2.27
C ALA A 232 18.95 9.87 -1.93
N ARG A 233 20.29 9.86 -1.98
CA ARG A 233 21.13 11.05 -1.75
C ARG A 233 20.81 12.19 -2.72
N TRP A 234 20.59 11.88 -3.99
CA TRP A 234 20.31 12.89 -5.00
C TRP A 234 18.87 13.37 -5.05
N ILE A 235 17.91 12.54 -4.64
CA ILE A 235 16.51 12.95 -4.50
C ILE A 235 16.36 14.03 -3.42
N GLN A 236 16.98 13.89 -2.26
CA GLN A 236 17.01 14.86 -1.15
C GLN A 236 15.66 15.59 -0.92
N GLY A 237 14.57 14.85 -0.88
CA GLY A 237 13.24 15.41 -0.67
C GLY A 237 12.60 16.12 -1.88
N LYS A 238 13.25 16.13 -3.02
CA LYS A 238 12.67 16.66 -4.28
C LYS A 238 11.87 15.58 -4.98
N LYS A 239 10.71 15.96 -5.53
CA LYS A 239 9.88 15.03 -6.31
C LYS A 239 10.67 14.47 -7.49
N ASN A 240 10.79 13.15 -7.56
CA ASN A 240 11.40 12.46 -8.69
C ASN A 240 10.31 11.95 -9.63
N SER A 241 10.55 12.07 -10.94
CA SER A 241 9.61 11.60 -11.95
C SER A 241 9.83 10.12 -12.27
N ALA A 242 8.76 9.43 -12.69
CA ALA A 242 8.86 8.06 -13.17
C ALA A 242 9.87 7.93 -14.34
N GLN A 243 9.97 8.96 -15.18
CA GLN A 243 10.93 8.99 -16.29
C GLN A 243 12.39 9.04 -15.81
N GLN A 244 12.69 9.75 -14.72
CA GLN A 244 14.02 9.76 -14.13
C GLN A 244 14.36 8.38 -13.54
N ALA A 245 13.44 7.77 -12.80
CA ALA A 245 13.62 6.43 -12.26
C ALA A 245 13.85 5.37 -13.34
N GLN A 246 13.10 5.44 -14.45
CA GLN A 246 13.31 4.55 -15.60
C GLN A 246 14.69 4.75 -16.24
N ARG A 247 15.18 5.99 -16.34
CA ARG A 247 16.54 6.27 -16.85
C ARG A 247 17.63 5.73 -15.93
N ILE A 248 17.45 5.86 -14.62
CA ILE A 248 18.37 5.29 -13.63
C ILE A 248 18.38 3.78 -13.75
N LEU A 249 17.21 3.15 -13.86
CA LEU A 249 17.10 1.70 -14.05
C LEU A 249 17.77 1.25 -15.37
N ALA A 250 17.55 1.98 -16.47
CA ALA A 250 18.20 1.68 -17.75
C ALA A 250 19.72 1.83 -17.68
N LEU A 251 20.23 2.84 -16.95
CA LEU A 251 21.66 3.01 -16.71
C LEU A 251 22.24 1.82 -15.94
N TYR A 252 21.54 1.37 -14.90
CA TYR A 252 21.92 0.20 -14.10
C TYR A 252 21.95 -1.09 -14.94
N GLN A 253 20.91 -1.32 -15.75
CA GLN A 253 20.80 -2.51 -16.60
C GLN A 253 21.86 -2.57 -17.73
N ASN A 254 22.43 -1.44 -18.09
CA ASN A 254 23.49 -1.33 -19.10
C ASN A 254 24.90 -1.22 -18.47
N ASP A 255 25.08 -1.71 -17.25
CA ASP A 255 26.37 -1.68 -16.53
C ASP A 255 26.99 -0.28 -16.44
N GLY A 256 26.15 0.76 -16.34
CA GLY A 256 26.60 2.14 -16.22
C GLY A 256 27.22 2.45 -14.86
N ASP A 257 27.86 3.63 -14.75
CA ASP A 257 28.45 4.10 -13.49
C ASP A 257 27.36 4.73 -12.60
N VAL A 258 27.34 4.38 -11.32
CA VAL A 258 26.47 4.94 -10.28
C VAL A 258 26.54 6.47 -10.21
N LYS A 259 27.68 7.07 -10.57
CA LYS A 259 27.88 8.52 -10.67
C LYS A 259 26.95 9.19 -11.68
N GLY A 260 26.51 8.47 -12.72
CA GLY A 260 25.56 8.94 -13.71
C GLY A 260 24.17 9.27 -13.15
N ILE A 261 23.82 8.77 -11.96
CA ILE A 261 22.56 9.10 -11.25
C ILE A 261 22.44 10.61 -11.04
N LYS A 262 23.53 11.27 -10.64
CA LYS A 262 23.60 12.72 -10.45
C LYS A 262 23.14 13.46 -11.70
N ASP A 263 23.68 13.10 -12.85
CA ASP A 263 23.40 13.78 -14.10
C ASP A 263 21.96 13.58 -14.56
N ILE A 264 21.40 12.40 -14.32
CA ILE A 264 19.99 12.11 -14.63
C ILE A 264 19.07 12.99 -13.76
N ILE A 265 19.34 13.11 -12.47
CA ILE A 265 18.49 13.86 -11.53
C ILE A 265 18.69 15.37 -11.72
N GLN A 266 19.93 15.84 -11.80
CA GLN A 266 20.24 17.27 -11.96
C GLN A 266 20.05 17.79 -13.39
N GLY A 267 20.41 17.02 -14.39
CA GLY A 267 20.27 17.40 -15.80
C GLY A 267 18.83 17.59 -16.24
N SER A 268 17.90 16.86 -15.62
CA SER A 268 16.45 17.04 -15.82
C SER A 268 15.93 18.37 -15.26
N GLN A 269 16.56 18.89 -14.20
CA GLN A 269 16.20 20.18 -13.59
C GLN A 269 16.68 21.36 -14.44
N ASN A 270 17.83 21.23 -15.08
CA ASN A 270 18.33 22.27 -15.99
C ASN A 270 17.53 22.35 -17.30
N LYS A 271 17.01 21.24 -17.82
CA LYS A 271 16.09 21.26 -18.98
C LYS A 271 14.75 21.92 -18.67
N ASN A 272 14.26 21.87 -17.44
CA ASN A 272 13.06 22.62 -17.04
C ASN A 272 13.32 24.12 -16.81
N ARG A 273 14.57 24.53 -16.54
CA ARG A 273 14.93 25.94 -16.45
C ARG A 273 15.22 26.58 -17.83
N SER A 274 15.58 25.82 -18.85
CA SER A 274 15.81 26.33 -20.20
C SER A 274 14.57 26.31 -21.11
N ARG A 275 13.42 25.86 -20.63
CA ARG A 275 12.13 25.92 -21.33
C ARG A 275 11.37 27.21 -21.01
N THR A 276 12.02 28.37 -21.20
CA THR A 276 11.31 29.63 -21.42
C THR A 276 10.86 29.81 -22.86
N THR A 277 10.91 28.78 -23.69
CA THR A 277 10.15 28.70 -24.94
C THR A 277 8.83 28.01 -24.68
N GLY A 278 8.00 28.64 -23.87
CA GLY A 278 6.61 28.20 -23.70
C GLY A 278 5.88 28.44 -25.03
N SER A 279 5.50 27.37 -25.73
CA SER A 279 4.53 27.52 -26.81
C SER A 279 3.16 27.78 -26.19
N TYR A 280 2.65 28.97 -26.33
CA TYR A 280 1.26 29.28 -25.99
C TYR A 280 0.36 28.72 -27.10
N LYS A 281 -0.50 27.77 -26.74
CA LYS A 281 -1.54 27.27 -27.65
C LYS A 281 -2.79 28.14 -27.49
N ILE A 282 -3.01 29.05 -28.42
CA ILE A 282 -4.28 29.77 -28.50
C ILE A 282 -5.24 28.90 -29.34
N SER A 283 -6.40 28.55 -28.80
CA SER A 283 -7.36 27.74 -29.56
C SER A 283 -7.95 28.60 -30.68
N ARG A 284 -8.13 28.00 -31.86
CA ARG A 284 -8.74 28.66 -33.03
C ARG A 284 -10.13 29.24 -32.72
N ARG A 285 -10.87 28.59 -31.81
CA ARG A 285 -12.17 29.06 -31.33
C ARG A 285 -12.08 30.40 -30.60
N VAL A 286 -11.05 30.59 -29.78
CA VAL A 286 -10.81 31.87 -29.06
C VAL A 286 -10.37 32.95 -30.01
N LEU A 287 -9.47 32.65 -30.97
CA LEU A 287 -9.03 33.58 -31.99
C LEU A 287 -10.21 34.06 -32.85
N ASN A 288 -11.05 33.16 -33.32
CA ASN A 288 -12.20 33.50 -34.17
C ASN A 288 -13.29 34.28 -33.41
N SER A 289 -13.45 34.03 -32.07
CA SER A 289 -14.41 34.80 -31.28
C SER A 289 -13.97 36.23 -31.00
N CYS A 290 -12.65 36.44 -30.76
CA CYS A 290 -12.11 37.77 -30.51
C CYS A 290 -11.84 38.55 -31.79
N TYR A 291 -11.45 37.86 -32.86
CA TYR A 291 -11.05 38.45 -34.16
C TYR A 291 -11.67 37.65 -35.30
N PRO A 292 -12.90 37.96 -35.74
CA PRO A 292 -13.63 37.23 -36.79
C PRO A 292 -12.88 37.06 -38.11
N GLN A 293 -11.93 37.96 -38.39
CA GLN A 293 -11.08 37.95 -39.59
C GLN A 293 -10.25 36.67 -39.73
N PHE A 294 -9.91 36.02 -38.61
CA PHE A 294 -9.14 34.80 -38.63
C PHE A 294 -9.91 33.56 -39.08
N SER A 295 -11.27 33.65 -39.15
CA SER A 295 -12.10 32.50 -39.54
C SER A 295 -11.86 32.03 -40.98
N SER A 296 -11.46 32.95 -41.89
CA SER A 296 -11.16 32.66 -43.30
C SER A 296 -9.68 32.39 -43.61
N MET A 297 -8.80 32.51 -42.60
CA MET A 297 -7.35 32.38 -42.79
C MET A 297 -6.87 30.94 -42.47
N SER A 298 -5.84 30.51 -43.20
CA SER A 298 -5.11 29.27 -42.88
C SER A 298 -4.24 29.42 -41.64
N ASP A 299 -3.86 28.30 -40.97
CA ASP A 299 -3.03 28.31 -39.76
C ASP A 299 -1.67 29.00 -39.99
N LYS A 300 -1.13 28.92 -41.22
CA LYS A 300 0.13 29.59 -41.61
C LYS A 300 -0.05 31.10 -41.70
N GLU A 301 -1.13 31.59 -42.27
CA GLU A 301 -1.46 33.00 -42.37
C GLU A 301 -1.76 33.60 -41.00
N ILE A 302 -2.46 32.88 -40.13
CA ILE A 302 -2.70 33.28 -38.76
C ILE A 302 -1.38 33.45 -38.00
N ALA A 303 -0.47 32.45 -38.10
CA ALA A 303 0.84 32.53 -37.45
C ALA A 303 1.66 33.74 -37.92
N GLN A 304 1.69 34.01 -39.23
CA GLN A 304 2.39 35.17 -39.80
C GLN A 304 1.78 36.51 -39.35
N THR A 305 0.44 36.58 -39.31
CA THR A 305 -0.26 37.79 -38.88
C THR A 305 -0.02 38.08 -37.40
N LEU A 306 -0.06 37.03 -36.52
CA LEU A 306 0.24 37.17 -35.11
C LEU A 306 1.70 37.58 -34.88
N GLU A 307 2.66 36.99 -35.63
CA GLU A 307 4.07 37.36 -35.53
C GLU A 307 4.29 38.83 -35.93
N ALA A 308 3.69 39.28 -37.02
CA ALA A 308 3.76 40.68 -37.47
C ALA A 308 3.15 41.66 -36.46
N ALA A 309 1.97 41.29 -35.90
CA ALA A 309 1.30 42.10 -34.88
C ALA A 309 2.12 42.19 -33.58
N LEU A 310 2.75 41.12 -33.13
CA LEU A 310 3.62 41.13 -31.94
C LEU A 310 4.88 41.95 -32.20
N LYS A 311 5.51 41.83 -33.37
CA LYS A 311 6.65 42.67 -33.76
C LYS A 311 6.30 44.16 -33.74
N PHE A 312 5.18 44.54 -34.33
CA PHE A 312 4.66 45.91 -34.31
C PHE A 312 4.37 46.40 -32.89
N TYR A 313 3.70 45.60 -32.07
CA TYR A 313 3.37 45.93 -30.71
C TYR A 313 4.61 46.23 -29.85
N PHE A 314 5.62 45.35 -29.90
CA PHE A 314 6.86 45.54 -29.14
C PHE A 314 7.76 46.63 -29.72
N ALA A 315 7.70 46.89 -31.01
CA ALA A 315 8.43 48.02 -31.60
C ALA A 315 7.81 49.40 -31.28
N SER A 316 6.51 49.42 -31.00
CA SER A 316 5.79 50.66 -30.65
C SER A 316 5.77 50.96 -29.15
N GLN A 317 6.25 50.03 -28.28
CA GLN A 317 6.43 50.32 -26.85
C GLN A 317 7.82 50.87 -26.57
N PRO A 318 7.98 52.03 -25.91
CA PRO A 318 9.28 52.45 -25.40
C PRO A 318 9.80 51.42 -24.40
N LEU A 319 11.08 51.08 -24.48
CA LEU A 319 11.78 50.20 -23.54
C LEU A 319 11.74 50.82 -22.14
N GLU A 320 10.69 50.52 -21.36
CA GLU A 320 10.73 50.73 -19.91
C GLU A 320 11.73 49.72 -19.30
N ASN A 321 12.74 50.30 -18.65
CA ASN A 321 13.84 49.59 -18.00
C ASN A 321 13.30 48.44 -17.10
N SER A 322 13.76 47.24 -17.35
CA SER A 322 13.44 45.99 -16.62
C SER A 322 14.03 45.92 -15.20
N GLU A 323 14.40 47.03 -14.58
CA GLU A 323 15.06 47.07 -13.26
C GLU A 323 14.14 47.40 -12.06
N GLN A 324 12.83 47.65 -12.26
CA GLN A 324 11.95 47.99 -11.14
C GLN A 324 10.70 47.09 -11.00
N ARG A 325 10.84 45.77 -11.11
CA ARG A 325 9.87 44.83 -10.55
C ARG A 325 10.52 43.96 -9.49
N GLY A 326 11.12 44.59 -8.50
CA GLY A 326 11.48 44.03 -7.22
C GLY A 326 10.32 44.23 -6.26
N TYR A 327 9.81 43.12 -5.80
CA TYR A 327 9.25 42.88 -4.46
C TYR A 327 8.40 44.00 -3.81
N ASN A 328 7.09 43.88 -3.90
CA ASN A 328 6.22 44.39 -2.86
C ASN A 328 5.41 43.21 -2.30
N GLY A 329 5.92 42.65 -1.19
CA GLY A 329 5.20 41.74 -0.34
C GLY A 329 4.06 42.49 0.36
N GLY A 330 2.83 42.04 0.12
CA GLY A 330 1.66 42.54 0.80
C GLY A 330 1.62 42.08 2.24
N GLU A 331 1.61 43.03 3.15
CA GLU A 331 1.17 42.85 4.51
C GLU A 331 -0.31 42.47 4.55
N LYS A 332 -0.62 41.52 5.40
CA LYS A 332 -1.97 41.18 5.80
C LYS A 332 -2.44 42.18 6.87
N ALA A 333 -3.61 42.73 6.70
CA ALA A 333 -4.38 43.30 7.77
C ALA A 333 -5.67 42.50 7.96
N VAL A 334 -5.85 41.99 9.20
CA VAL A 334 -7.05 41.52 9.91
C VAL A 334 -7.79 40.33 9.31
#